data_01d9f3f3dfdb6c9e53c1cee9b658c1d0
#
_entry.id   01d9f3f3dfdb6c9e53c1cee9b658c1d0
#
_cell.length_a   1.000
_cell.length_b   1.000
_cell.length_c   1.000
_cell.angle_alpha   90.00
_cell.angle_beta   90.00
_cell.angle_gamma   90.00
#
_symmetry.space_group_name_H-M   'P 1'
#
loop_
_entity.id
_entity.type
_entity.pdbx_description
1 polymer ?
#
loop_
_entity_poly.entity_id
_entity_poly.type
_entity_poly.pdbx_seq_one_letter_code
_entity_poly.pdbx_strand_id
1 'polypeptide(L)'
;GGIGASRGTGEKQIEKDRQFLRQRITRLKAQLERVEKERNTQKQRRSNCLRVSLIGYTNAGKSTIMNALTNSEQLVEDRLFATLDSTTRLLEEDTRPKVLLSDTVGFISNLPHEVVAAFRSTLSTVKDADLMLQIVDASDNINEHLQTTTDVLEGLDARCIPILKVFNKIDRISPTRLLMLEKMYPEAVFVSVINTAENGHNNSSILVDKIRKKIIFFFDERMKTVTIRLDYLHSQHLANIYEWSRVDNIDYQEEGILMTLTTIPGNLERLRHQLGSGFTEMS
;
A
#
# COMPACT_ATOMS: atom_id res chain seq x y z
N GLY A 1 6.97 68.95 31.85
CA GLY A 1 6.56 67.63 32.04
C GLY A 1 6.24 66.95 30.73
N GLY A 2 7.04 65.99 30.29
CA GLY A 2 6.80 65.25 29.07
C GLY A 2 6.97 63.76 29.36
N ILE A 3 5.89 63.07 29.56
CA ILE A 3 5.81 61.59 29.66
C ILE A 3 5.24 61.12 28.31
N GLY A 4 6.10 60.70 27.42
CA GLY A 4 5.58 60.17 26.14
C GLY A 4 6.68 59.73 25.22
N ALA A 5 7.29 58.57 25.44
CA ALA A 5 8.10 57.95 24.38
C ALA A 5 8.62 56.57 24.72
N SER A 6 7.87 55.69 25.38
CA SER A 6 8.29 54.31 25.63
C SER A 6 7.34 53.21 25.13
N ARG A 7 6.22 53.58 24.46
CA ARG A 7 5.23 52.58 23.97
C ARG A 7 5.48 52.09 22.54
N GLY A 8 6.48 52.56 21.80
CA GLY A 8 6.55 52.34 20.37
C GLY A 8 7.49 51.24 19.88
N THR A 9 8.48 50.78 20.66
CA THR A 9 9.50 49.84 20.15
C THR A 9 9.11 48.38 20.33
N GLY A 10 8.55 48.02 21.48
CA GLY A 10 8.06 46.66 21.74
C GLY A 10 6.88 46.25 20.87
N GLU A 11 5.90 47.14 20.71
CA GLU A 11 4.71 46.90 19.86
C GLU A 11 5.13 46.72 18.38
N LYS A 12 6.06 47.54 17.88
CA LYS A 12 6.60 47.41 16.53
C LYS A 12 7.36 46.10 16.32
N GLN A 13 8.05 45.61 17.32
CA GLN A 13 8.76 44.33 17.24
C GLN A 13 7.77 43.15 17.23
N ILE A 14 6.79 43.16 18.10
CA ILE A 14 5.71 42.15 18.12
C ILE A 14 4.94 42.11 16.79
N GLU A 15 4.66 43.26 16.20
CA GLU A 15 3.97 43.34 14.89
C GLU A 15 4.84 42.75 13.76
N LYS A 16 6.15 43.02 13.76
CA LYS A 16 7.10 42.40 12.81
C LYS A 16 7.17 40.89 12.98
N ASP A 17 7.23 40.41 14.21
CA ASP A 17 7.29 38.98 14.51
C ASP A 17 5.99 38.28 14.09
N ARG A 18 4.82 38.91 14.33
CA ARG A 18 3.51 38.43 13.84
C ARG A 18 3.46 38.40 12.30
N GLN A 19 3.98 39.43 11.65
CA GLN A 19 4.00 39.48 10.18
C GLN A 19 4.92 38.38 9.62
N PHE A 20 6.10 38.18 10.22
CA PHE A 20 7.01 37.12 9.86
C PHE A 20 6.39 35.71 10.03
N LEU A 21 5.73 35.47 11.16
CA LEU A 21 5.01 34.22 11.42
C LEU A 21 3.88 33.98 10.41
N ARG A 22 3.08 35.01 10.09
CA ARG A 22 2.03 34.93 9.08
C ARG A 22 2.59 34.59 7.70
N GLN A 23 3.68 35.22 7.29
CA GLN A 23 4.35 34.93 6.03
C GLN A 23 4.89 33.49 6.00
N ARG A 24 5.47 33.02 7.11
CA ARG A 24 5.97 31.65 7.23
C ARG A 24 4.85 30.62 7.17
N ILE A 25 3.72 30.88 7.83
CA ILE A 25 2.52 30.04 7.78
C ILE A 25 1.96 29.98 6.35
N THR A 26 1.85 31.12 5.67
CA THR A 26 1.37 31.18 4.27
C THR A 26 2.28 30.41 3.34
N ARG A 27 3.62 30.53 3.50
CA ARG A 27 4.59 29.78 2.72
C ARG A 27 4.50 28.27 2.96
N LEU A 28 4.36 27.86 4.21
CA LEU A 28 4.20 26.43 4.56
C LEU A 28 2.89 25.86 4.00
N LYS A 29 1.78 26.62 4.07
CA LYS A 29 0.51 26.20 3.47
C LYS A 29 0.63 26.01 1.95
N ALA A 30 1.26 26.94 1.24
CA ALA A 30 1.48 26.80 -0.20
C ALA A 30 2.39 25.61 -0.55
N GLN A 31 3.40 25.33 0.26
CA GLN A 31 4.23 24.13 0.09
C GLN A 31 3.42 22.85 0.31
N LEU A 32 2.55 22.82 1.31
CA LEU A 32 1.67 21.69 1.61
C LEU A 32 0.70 21.42 0.46
N GLU A 33 0.05 22.47 -0.07
CA GLU A 33 -0.85 22.38 -1.24
C GLU A 33 -0.11 21.84 -2.48
N ARG A 34 1.14 22.24 -2.69
CA ARG A 34 1.95 21.72 -3.79
C ARG A 34 2.25 20.23 -3.62
N VAL A 35 2.66 19.80 -2.42
CA VAL A 35 2.90 18.39 -2.10
C VAL A 35 1.62 17.57 -2.27
N GLU A 36 0.47 18.10 -1.86
CA GLU A 36 -0.84 17.43 -2.03
C GLU A 36 -1.20 17.28 -3.52
N LYS A 37 -0.96 18.31 -4.34
CA LYS A 37 -1.18 18.23 -5.81
C LYS A 37 -0.26 17.18 -6.45
N GLU A 38 1.02 17.17 -6.09
CA GLU A 38 1.98 16.18 -6.58
C GLU A 38 1.57 14.75 -6.18
N ARG A 39 1.12 14.56 -4.93
CA ARG A 39 0.57 13.28 -4.44
C ARG A 39 -0.69 12.86 -5.20
N ASN A 40 -1.62 13.77 -5.44
CA ASN A 40 -2.84 13.47 -6.20
C ASN A 40 -2.52 13.06 -7.65
N THR A 41 -1.54 13.70 -8.27
CA THR A 41 -1.07 13.31 -9.60
C THR A 41 -0.42 11.93 -9.60
N GLN A 42 0.39 11.62 -8.58
CA GLN A 42 0.97 10.29 -8.42
C GLN A 42 -0.10 9.24 -8.10
N LYS A 43 -1.11 9.59 -7.29
CA LYS A 43 -2.26 8.73 -6.99
C LYS A 43 -3.04 8.39 -8.26
N GLN A 44 -3.29 9.37 -9.14
CA GLN A 44 -3.94 9.14 -10.44
C GLN A 44 -3.12 8.21 -11.33
N ARG A 45 -1.79 8.38 -11.40
CA ARG A 45 -0.90 7.47 -12.16
C ARG A 45 -0.89 6.05 -11.60
N ARG A 46 -1.02 5.87 -10.28
CA ARG A 46 -1.05 4.56 -9.60
C ARG A 46 -2.45 3.96 -9.51
N SER A 47 -3.48 4.66 -9.98
CA SER A 47 -4.87 4.19 -9.90
C SER A 47 -5.17 3.00 -10.83
N ASN A 48 -4.24 2.64 -11.70
CA ASN A 48 -4.31 1.47 -12.57
C ASN A 48 -3.70 0.21 -11.92
N CYS A 49 -3.09 0.36 -10.74
CA CYS A 49 -2.43 -0.71 -10.01
C CYS A 49 -3.25 -1.10 -8.78
N LEU A 50 -3.17 -2.37 -8.42
CA LEU A 50 -3.67 -2.89 -7.15
C LEU A 50 -2.67 -2.56 -6.04
N ARG A 51 -3.15 -2.10 -4.90
CA ARG A 51 -2.29 -1.59 -3.82
C ARG A 51 -2.42 -2.44 -2.57
N VAL A 52 -1.31 -2.96 -2.11
CA VAL A 52 -1.20 -3.75 -0.90
C VAL A 52 -0.30 -3.03 0.09
N SER A 53 -0.81 -2.74 1.29
CA SER A 53 -0.01 -2.14 2.36
C SER A 53 0.34 -3.18 3.43
N LEU A 54 1.63 -3.27 3.76
CA LEU A 54 2.09 -4.08 4.88
C LEU A 54 1.93 -3.28 6.17
N ILE A 55 1.16 -3.80 7.10
CA ILE A 55 0.91 -3.21 8.41
C ILE A 55 1.27 -4.20 9.52
N GLY A 56 1.43 -3.71 10.73
CA GLY A 56 1.71 -4.55 11.90
C GLY A 56 2.70 -3.92 12.85
N TYR A 57 2.89 -4.60 13.97
CA TYR A 57 3.75 -4.12 15.05
C TYR A 57 5.20 -3.94 14.61
N THR A 58 5.97 -3.12 15.35
CA THR A 58 7.42 -2.99 15.10
C THR A 58 8.09 -4.34 15.25
N ASN A 59 9.11 -4.60 14.45
CA ASN A 59 9.86 -5.86 14.46
C ASN A 59 9.06 -7.14 14.14
N ALA A 60 7.83 -7.03 13.61
CA ALA A 60 7.07 -8.21 13.15
C ALA A 60 7.62 -8.83 11.86
N GLY A 61 8.56 -8.16 11.17
CA GLY A 61 9.21 -8.64 9.95
C GLY A 61 8.56 -8.14 8.66
N LYS A 62 7.91 -6.96 8.67
CA LYS A 62 7.28 -6.36 7.47
C LYS A 62 8.26 -6.15 6.33
N SER A 63 9.37 -5.45 6.57
CA SER A 63 10.39 -5.16 5.55
C SER A 63 11.08 -6.43 5.06
N THR A 64 11.26 -7.44 5.93
CA THR A 64 11.79 -8.75 5.54
C THR A 64 10.85 -9.47 4.58
N ILE A 65 9.54 -9.49 4.88
CA ILE A 65 8.52 -10.09 4.02
C ILE A 65 8.43 -9.32 2.70
N MET A 66 8.49 -7.98 2.74
CA MET A 66 8.48 -7.18 1.52
C MET A 66 9.66 -7.50 0.61
N ASN A 67 10.88 -7.57 1.17
CA ASN A 67 12.07 -7.95 0.40
C ASN A 67 11.92 -9.33 -0.25
N ALA A 68 11.42 -10.30 0.52
CA ALA A 68 11.20 -11.65 0.03
C ALA A 68 10.13 -11.72 -1.06
N LEU A 69 9.04 -10.95 -0.95
CA LEU A 69 7.97 -10.89 -1.95
C LEU A 69 8.40 -10.20 -3.25
N THR A 70 9.31 -9.22 -3.19
CA THR A 70 9.73 -8.39 -4.32
C THR A 70 11.11 -8.74 -4.85
N ASN A 71 11.73 -9.82 -4.36
CA ASN A 71 13.09 -10.27 -4.71
C ASN A 71 14.13 -9.13 -4.64
N SER A 72 14.01 -8.27 -3.63
CA SER A 72 14.85 -7.09 -3.47
C SER A 72 15.72 -7.19 -2.21
N GLU A 73 16.95 -6.67 -2.29
CA GLU A 73 17.95 -6.71 -1.24
C GLU A 73 18.04 -5.35 -0.48
N GLN A 74 16.96 -4.90 0.15
CA GLN A 74 17.07 -3.75 1.02
C GLN A 74 17.56 -4.18 2.41
N LEU A 75 18.49 -3.42 2.99
CA LEU A 75 18.96 -3.65 4.37
C LEU A 75 17.76 -3.64 5.33
N VAL A 76 17.59 -4.74 6.02
CA VAL A 76 16.60 -4.88 7.10
C VAL A 76 17.36 -4.80 8.41
N GLU A 77 17.02 -3.83 9.24
CA GLU A 77 17.61 -3.66 10.56
C GLU A 77 16.66 -4.24 11.63
N ASP A 78 17.20 -5.00 12.56
CA ASP A 78 16.47 -5.56 13.69
C ASP A 78 16.36 -4.52 14.83
N ARG A 79 15.65 -3.42 14.53
CA ARG A 79 15.39 -2.33 15.49
C ARG A 79 13.99 -1.76 15.32
N LEU A 80 13.49 -1.13 16.38
CA LEU A 80 12.22 -0.40 16.35
C LEU A 80 12.29 0.73 15.32
N PHE A 81 11.21 0.89 14.51
CA PHE A 81 11.12 1.90 13.44
C PHE A 81 12.21 1.81 12.38
N ALA A 82 12.60 0.59 11.98
CA ALA A 82 13.56 0.37 10.91
C ALA A 82 13.10 1.01 9.58
N THR A 83 11.78 1.10 9.33
CA THR A 83 11.18 1.80 8.19
C THR A 83 10.54 3.09 8.67
N LEU A 84 11.06 4.23 8.25
CA LEU A 84 10.52 5.57 8.56
C LEU A 84 9.76 6.17 7.37
N ASP A 85 10.25 5.94 6.16
CA ASP A 85 9.61 6.35 4.91
C ASP A 85 8.95 5.15 4.22
N SER A 86 7.72 5.34 3.72
CA SER A 86 7.03 4.27 3.00
C SER A 86 7.74 3.94 1.68
N THR A 87 8.19 2.71 1.55
CA THR A 87 8.78 2.21 0.30
C THR A 87 7.71 1.47 -0.50
N THR A 88 7.60 1.76 -1.80
CA THR A 88 6.65 1.08 -2.69
C THR A 88 7.39 0.28 -3.76
N ARG A 89 7.00 -0.98 -4.00
CA ARG A 89 7.60 -1.89 -4.97
C ARG A 89 6.56 -2.71 -5.69
N LEU A 90 6.91 -3.23 -6.86
CA LEU A 90 6.09 -4.20 -7.58
C LEU A 90 6.20 -5.59 -6.94
N LEU A 91 5.06 -6.29 -6.83
CA LEU A 91 5.05 -7.69 -6.38
C LEU A 91 5.72 -8.59 -7.41
N GLU A 92 5.31 -8.46 -8.68
CA GLU A 92 5.87 -9.14 -9.85
C GLU A 92 5.71 -8.21 -11.07
N GLU A 93 6.67 -8.29 -12.00
CA GLU A 93 6.62 -7.47 -13.21
C GLU A 93 5.53 -7.92 -14.19
N ASP A 94 5.20 -9.22 -14.17
CA ASP A 94 4.27 -9.85 -15.12
C ASP A 94 2.81 -9.88 -14.68
N THR A 95 2.50 -9.50 -13.42
CA THR A 95 1.10 -9.40 -12.98
C THR A 95 0.37 -8.26 -13.69
N ARG A 96 -0.87 -8.52 -14.13
CA ARG A 96 -1.74 -7.51 -14.75
C ARG A 96 -3.15 -7.61 -14.16
N PRO A 97 -3.72 -6.52 -13.66
CA PRO A 97 -3.08 -5.22 -13.37
C PRO A 97 -1.88 -5.37 -12.41
N LYS A 98 -0.93 -4.44 -12.47
CA LYS A 98 0.24 -4.44 -11.59
C LYS A 98 -0.15 -4.36 -10.13
N VAL A 99 0.52 -5.14 -9.27
CA VAL A 99 0.32 -5.13 -7.82
C VAL A 99 1.49 -4.38 -7.16
N LEU A 100 1.18 -3.28 -6.46
CA LEU A 100 2.14 -2.48 -5.70
C LEU A 100 2.09 -2.87 -4.23
N LEU A 101 3.23 -3.21 -3.67
CA LEU A 101 3.43 -3.42 -2.24
C LEU A 101 4.02 -2.15 -1.62
N SER A 102 3.46 -1.70 -0.50
CA SER A 102 3.98 -0.58 0.27
C SER A 102 4.31 -1.02 1.69
N ASP A 103 5.56 -0.84 2.11
CA ASP A 103 5.95 -0.99 3.52
C ASP A 103 5.56 0.24 4.31
N THR A 104 5.11 0.07 5.53
CA THR A 104 4.71 1.16 6.42
C THR A 104 5.53 1.16 7.71
N VAL A 105 5.49 2.26 8.42
CA VAL A 105 6.08 2.36 9.75
C VAL A 105 5.43 1.32 10.67
N GLY A 106 6.24 0.63 11.48
CA GLY A 106 5.74 -0.33 12.47
C GLY A 106 4.96 0.37 13.58
N PHE A 107 3.84 -0.22 13.99
CA PHE A 107 3.05 0.25 15.12
C PHE A 107 3.70 -0.16 16.44
N ILE A 108 3.52 0.66 17.47
CA ILE A 108 3.90 0.37 18.86
C ILE A 108 2.71 0.66 19.77
N SER A 109 2.64 -0.04 20.91
CA SER A 109 1.66 0.25 21.94
C SER A 109 1.88 1.66 22.51
N ASN A 110 0.79 2.35 22.84
CA ASN A 110 0.79 3.67 23.46
C ASN A 110 1.51 4.77 22.65
N LEU A 111 1.34 4.80 21.31
CA LEU A 111 1.80 5.92 20.48
C LEU A 111 1.16 7.23 20.97
N PRO A 112 1.95 8.24 21.41
CA PRO A 112 1.40 9.54 21.74
C PRO A 112 0.65 10.13 20.54
N HIS A 113 -0.47 10.83 20.78
CA HIS A 113 -1.27 11.46 19.70
C HIS A 113 -0.46 12.40 18.82
N GLU A 114 0.54 13.05 19.36
CA GLU A 114 1.47 13.92 18.63
C GLU A 114 2.30 13.15 17.60
N VAL A 115 2.75 11.93 17.97
CA VAL A 115 3.51 11.03 17.09
C VAL A 115 2.61 10.46 15.99
N VAL A 116 1.38 10.09 16.32
CA VAL A 116 0.38 9.68 15.31
C VAL A 116 0.13 10.79 14.29
N ALA A 117 0.07 12.05 14.75
CA ALA A 117 -0.10 13.21 13.86
C ALA A 117 1.11 13.40 12.91
N ALA A 118 2.33 13.18 13.39
CA ALA A 118 3.56 13.24 12.58
C ALA A 118 3.59 12.11 11.53
N PHE A 119 3.10 10.91 11.86
CA PHE A 119 3.05 9.76 10.94
C PHE A 119 1.82 9.74 10.02
N ARG A 120 0.86 10.67 10.17
CA ARG A 120 -0.32 10.73 9.28
C ARG A 120 0.05 10.74 7.80
N SER A 121 1.16 11.37 7.44
CA SER A 121 1.61 11.45 6.06
C SER A 121 2.12 10.10 5.51
N THR A 122 2.82 9.31 6.32
CA THR A 122 3.31 7.97 5.95
C THR A 122 2.19 6.93 6.05
N LEU A 123 1.26 7.10 6.99
CA LEU A 123 0.09 6.25 7.14
C LEU A 123 -1.03 6.55 6.12
N SER A 124 -0.94 7.64 5.35
CA SER A 124 -1.90 7.92 4.27
C SER A 124 -1.89 6.84 3.17
N THR A 125 -0.76 6.14 2.98
CA THR A 125 -0.64 5.02 2.04
C THR A 125 -1.51 3.82 2.45
N VAL A 126 -1.79 3.67 3.75
CA VAL A 126 -2.69 2.63 4.28
C VAL A 126 -4.12 2.87 3.83
N LYS A 127 -4.60 4.12 3.86
CA LYS A 127 -5.96 4.49 3.40
C LYS A 127 -6.19 4.23 1.92
N ASP A 128 -5.13 4.27 1.13
CA ASP A 128 -5.18 4.09 -0.32
C ASP A 128 -4.99 2.63 -0.73
N ALA A 129 -4.85 1.70 0.22
CA ALA A 129 -4.67 0.29 -0.05
C ALA A 129 -5.99 -0.39 -0.44
N ASP A 130 -5.90 -1.35 -1.36
CA ASP A 130 -7.01 -2.23 -1.75
C ASP A 130 -7.02 -3.51 -0.90
N LEU A 131 -5.85 -3.84 -0.30
CA LEU A 131 -5.66 -4.96 0.64
C LEU A 131 -4.58 -4.57 1.66
N MET A 132 -4.77 -4.96 2.90
CA MET A 132 -3.74 -4.87 3.94
C MET A 132 -3.18 -6.24 4.27
N LEU A 133 -1.85 -6.37 4.35
CA LEU A 133 -1.18 -7.52 4.94
C LEU A 133 -0.82 -7.18 6.38
N GLN A 134 -1.54 -7.76 7.33
CA GLN A 134 -1.24 -7.60 8.75
C GLN A 134 -0.21 -8.62 9.18
N ILE A 135 1.04 -8.17 9.36
CA ILE A 135 2.16 -9.01 9.77
C ILE A 135 2.20 -9.08 11.30
N VAL A 136 2.11 -10.29 11.83
CA VAL A 136 2.07 -10.58 13.26
C VAL A 136 3.22 -11.52 13.62
N ASP A 137 3.99 -11.17 14.64
CA ASP A 137 4.99 -12.10 15.21
C ASP A 137 4.29 -13.20 15.99
N ALA A 138 4.38 -14.45 15.52
CA ALA A 138 3.74 -15.60 16.16
C ALA A 138 4.36 -15.96 17.53
N SER A 139 5.58 -15.49 17.79
CA SER A 139 6.33 -15.80 19.03
C SER A 139 6.06 -14.79 20.15
N ASP A 140 5.38 -13.67 19.85
CA ASP A 140 5.15 -12.59 20.80
C ASP A 140 3.68 -12.53 21.26
N ASN A 141 3.28 -11.41 21.87
CA ASN A 141 1.92 -11.16 22.35
C ASN A 141 0.96 -10.81 21.19
N ILE A 142 0.43 -11.86 20.55
CA ILE A 142 -0.44 -11.73 19.37
C ILE A 142 -1.65 -10.83 19.65
N ASN A 143 -2.30 -10.96 20.81
CA ASN A 143 -3.50 -10.21 21.14
C ASN A 143 -3.23 -8.72 21.24
N GLU A 144 -2.13 -8.34 21.87
CA GLU A 144 -1.71 -6.95 21.99
C GLU A 144 -1.37 -6.36 20.61
N HIS A 145 -0.64 -7.10 19.78
CA HIS A 145 -0.28 -6.67 18.44
C HIS A 145 -1.50 -6.48 17.52
N LEU A 146 -2.46 -7.39 17.60
CA LEU A 146 -3.72 -7.28 16.84
C LEU A 146 -4.55 -6.09 17.33
N GLN A 147 -4.67 -5.90 18.66
CA GLN A 147 -5.42 -4.78 19.23
C GLN A 147 -4.79 -3.44 18.85
N THR A 148 -3.47 -3.28 19.06
CA THR A 148 -2.74 -2.06 18.69
C THR A 148 -2.93 -1.71 17.21
N THR A 149 -2.87 -2.72 16.33
CA THR A 149 -3.11 -2.51 14.91
C THR A 149 -4.55 -2.04 14.65
N THR A 150 -5.53 -2.65 15.32
CA THR A 150 -6.94 -2.28 15.19
C THR A 150 -7.16 -0.83 15.63
N ASP A 151 -6.64 -0.43 16.79
CA ASP A 151 -6.77 0.92 17.33
C ASP A 151 -6.18 1.98 16.38
N VAL A 152 -5.03 1.69 15.77
CA VAL A 152 -4.41 2.58 14.78
C VAL A 152 -5.26 2.69 13.52
N LEU A 153 -5.79 1.57 12.99
CA LEU A 153 -6.66 1.56 11.81
C LEU A 153 -7.96 2.32 12.05
N GLU A 154 -8.51 2.24 13.28
CA GLU A 154 -9.66 3.04 13.69
C GLU A 154 -9.35 4.53 13.63
N GLY A 155 -8.24 4.95 14.24
CA GLY A 155 -7.78 6.34 14.22
C GLY A 155 -7.50 6.88 12.80
N LEU A 156 -7.34 5.98 11.83
CA LEU A 156 -7.13 6.31 10.41
C LEU A 156 -8.39 6.18 9.54
N ASP A 157 -9.56 5.84 10.07
CA ASP A 157 -10.76 5.53 9.27
C ASP A 157 -10.52 4.48 8.16
N ALA A 158 -9.66 3.50 8.43
CA ALA A 158 -9.21 2.51 7.45
C ALA A 158 -9.79 1.10 7.70
N ARG A 159 -10.80 0.98 8.57
CA ARG A 159 -11.42 -0.32 8.96
C ARG A 159 -12.10 -1.06 7.81
N CYS A 160 -12.54 -0.34 6.78
CA CYS A 160 -13.26 -0.95 5.65
C CYS A 160 -12.35 -1.69 4.67
N ILE A 161 -11.03 -1.56 4.80
CA ILE A 161 -10.08 -2.19 3.89
C ILE A 161 -9.88 -3.64 4.32
N PRO A 162 -9.99 -4.61 3.40
CA PRO A 162 -9.77 -6.02 3.69
C PRO A 162 -8.37 -6.29 4.27
N ILE A 163 -8.29 -7.22 5.23
CA ILE A 163 -7.04 -7.56 5.92
C ILE A 163 -6.75 -9.05 5.75
N LEU A 164 -5.59 -9.38 5.19
CA LEU A 164 -5.01 -10.72 5.22
C LEU A 164 -3.98 -10.80 6.35
N LYS A 165 -4.22 -11.68 7.32
CA LYS A 165 -3.29 -11.89 8.43
C LYS A 165 -2.16 -12.82 8.01
N VAL A 166 -0.92 -12.44 8.34
CA VAL A 166 0.29 -13.22 8.09
C VAL A 166 1.04 -13.38 9.40
N PHE A 167 1.04 -14.59 9.94
CA PHE A 167 1.81 -14.93 11.13
C PHE A 167 3.23 -15.30 10.73
N ASN A 168 4.17 -14.44 11.10
CA ASN A 168 5.58 -14.61 10.82
C ASN A 168 6.33 -15.20 12.02
N LYS A 169 7.56 -15.65 11.82
CA LYS A 169 8.46 -16.24 12.83
C LYS A 169 7.90 -17.52 13.46
N ILE A 170 7.20 -18.34 12.67
CA ILE A 170 6.66 -19.63 13.15
C ILE A 170 7.75 -20.63 13.56
N ASP A 171 8.98 -20.42 13.13
CA ASP A 171 10.18 -21.16 13.57
C ASP A 171 10.48 -20.99 15.07
N ARG A 172 9.94 -19.94 15.70
CA ARG A 172 10.15 -19.61 17.11
C ARG A 172 9.07 -20.15 18.05
N ILE A 173 8.06 -20.85 17.51
CA ILE A 173 6.95 -21.38 18.30
C ILE A 173 6.89 -22.91 18.24
N SER A 174 6.26 -23.52 19.24
CA SER A 174 6.05 -24.97 19.27
C SER A 174 5.03 -25.43 18.22
N PRO A 175 5.15 -26.66 17.70
CA PRO A 175 4.15 -27.23 16.78
C PRO A 175 2.72 -27.18 17.32
N THR A 176 2.56 -27.40 18.62
CA THR A 176 1.24 -27.35 19.29
C THR A 176 0.64 -25.93 19.20
N ARG A 177 1.45 -24.89 19.44
CA ARG A 177 1.01 -23.50 19.33
C ARG A 177 0.67 -23.15 17.87
N LEU A 178 1.45 -23.62 16.90
CA LEU A 178 1.16 -23.43 15.48
C LEU A 178 -0.21 -24.02 15.12
N LEU A 179 -0.48 -25.28 15.49
CA LEU A 179 -1.77 -25.91 15.23
C LEU A 179 -2.96 -25.18 15.88
N MET A 180 -2.76 -24.61 17.08
CA MET A 180 -3.78 -23.77 17.72
C MET A 180 -4.07 -22.51 16.92
N LEU A 181 -3.01 -21.81 16.45
CA LEU A 181 -3.14 -20.58 15.66
C LEU A 181 -3.80 -20.86 14.31
N GLU A 182 -3.45 -21.95 13.63
CA GLU A 182 -4.08 -22.37 12.37
C GLU A 182 -5.59 -22.63 12.53
N LYS A 183 -5.99 -23.23 13.66
CA LYS A 183 -7.42 -23.43 13.98
C LYS A 183 -8.14 -22.11 14.31
N MET A 184 -7.47 -21.19 15.00
CA MET A 184 -8.05 -19.89 15.37
C MET A 184 -8.14 -18.92 14.17
N TYR A 185 -7.22 -19.04 13.22
CA TYR A 185 -7.10 -18.14 12.06
C TYR A 185 -6.97 -18.94 10.75
N PRO A 186 -8.02 -19.65 10.30
CA PRO A 186 -7.95 -20.58 9.16
C PRO A 186 -7.63 -19.87 7.84
N GLU A 187 -7.98 -18.58 7.71
CA GLU A 187 -7.70 -17.78 6.52
C GLU A 187 -6.31 -17.13 6.53
N ALA A 188 -5.59 -17.19 7.64
CA ALA A 188 -4.28 -16.59 7.77
C ALA A 188 -3.20 -17.39 7.02
N VAL A 189 -2.09 -16.72 6.74
CA VAL A 189 -0.88 -17.36 6.21
C VAL A 189 0.17 -17.47 7.32
N PHE A 190 0.80 -18.62 7.43
CA PHE A 190 1.83 -18.90 8.43
C PHE A 190 3.18 -19.07 7.74
N VAL A 191 4.15 -18.23 8.12
CA VAL A 191 5.45 -18.16 7.47
C VAL A 191 6.61 -18.01 8.45
N SER A 192 7.79 -18.39 8.01
CA SER A 192 9.06 -18.05 8.64
C SER A 192 9.95 -17.47 7.55
N VAL A 193 10.12 -16.16 7.55
CA VAL A 193 11.05 -15.48 6.65
C VAL A 193 12.30 -15.15 7.43
N ILE A 194 13.24 -16.11 7.45
CA ILE A 194 14.57 -15.91 8.02
C ILE A 194 15.43 -15.25 6.95
N ASN A 195 16.25 -14.27 7.30
CA ASN A 195 17.25 -13.69 6.40
C ASN A 195 18.31 -14.76 6.13
N THR A 196 18.09 -15.53 5.05
CA THR A 196 18.91 -16.70 4.71
C THR A 196 20.12 -16.32 3.88
N ALA A 197 21.01 -15.47 4.43
CA ALA A 197 22.37 -15.48 3.92
C ALA A 197 23.15 -16.78 4.29
N GLU A 198 22.63 -17.55 5.27
CA GLU A 198 23.38 -18.70 5.82
C GLU A 198 22.74 -20.10 5.63
N ASN A 199 21.46 -20.21 5.25
CA ASN A 199 20.81 -21.53 5.13
C ASN A 199 20.01 -21.67 3.84
N GLY A 200 20.40 -22.64 3.04
CA GLY A 200 19.88 -23.04 1.72
C GLY A 200 18.40 -22.73 1.40
N HIS A 201 18.20 -22.24 0.24
CA HIS A 201 17.10 -21.53 -0.41
C HIS A 201 15.68 -22.16 -0.45
N ASN A 202 15.39 -23.35 0.08
CA ASN A 202 14.18 -24.07 -0.35
C ASN A 202 12.90 -23.87 0.47
N ASN A 203 12.95 -23.58 1.78
CA ASN A 203 11.74 -23.50 2.58
C ASN A 203 11.14 -22.09 2.69
N SER A 204 11.98 -21.07 2.70
CA SER A 204 11.51 -19.67 2.79
C SER A 204 10.77 -19.22 1.52
N SER A 205 11.25 -19.65 0.34
CA SER A 205 10.60 -19.33 -0.94
C SER A 205 9.19 -19.90 -1.06
N ILE A 206 9.00 -21.17 -0.64
CA ILE A 206 7.69 -21.84 -0.67
C ILE A 206 6.67 -21.13 0.23
N LEU A 207 7.10 -20.65 1.41
CA LEU A 207 6.22 -19.96 2.35
C LEU A 207 5.86 -18.54 1.88
N VAL A 208 6.81 -17.84 1.26
CA VAL A 208 6.59 -16.53 0.66
C VAL A 208 5.64 -16.64 -0.54
N ASP A 209 5.76 -17.70 -1.35
CA ASP A 209 4.85 -17.97 -2.45
C ASP A 209 3.39 -18.19 -2.00
N LYS A 210 3.17 -18.69 -0.78
CA LYS A 210 1.81 -18.77 -0.23
C LYS A 210 1.20 -17.38 -0.03
N ILE A 211 1.97 -16.41 0.46
CA ILE A 211 1.49 -15.02 0.60
C ILE A 211 1.16 -14.45 -0.78
N ARG A 212 2.08 -14.61 -1.75
CA ARG A 212 1.92 -14.15 -3.12
C ARG A 212 0.64 -14.71 -3.76
N LYS A 213 0.45 -16.02 -3.68
CA LYS A 213 -0.75 -16.69 -4.20
C LYS A 213 -2.04 -16.19 -3.54
N LYS A 214 -2.04 -15.97 -2.22
CA LYS A 214 -3.21 -15.42 -1.52
C LYS A 214 -3.52 -13.97 -1.94
N ILE A 215 -2.51 -13.14 -2.18
CA ILE A 215 -2.71 -11.78 -2.71
C ILE A 215 -3.33 -11.84 -4.11
N ILE A 216 -2.75 -12.63 -5.01
CA ILE A 216 -3.25 -12.78 -6.38
C ILE A 216 -4.68 -13.30 -6.37
N PHE A 217 -4.96 -14.37 -5.63
CA PHE A 217 -6.30 -14.94 -5.49
C PHE A 217 -7.33 -13.93 -4.96
N PHE A 218 -6.95 -13.14 -3.93
CA PHE A 218 -7.80 -12.09 -3.39
C PHE A 218 -8.23 -11.08 -4.45
N PHE A 219 -7.33 -10.71 -5.36
CA PHE A 219 -7.63 -9.77 -6.43
C PHE A 219 -8.36 -10.44 -7.59
N ASP A 220 -8.02 -11.67 -7.96
CA ASP A 220 -8.71 -12.43 -9.01
C ASP A 220 -10.21 -12.57 -8.73
N GLU A 221 -10.61 -12.82 -7.47
CA GLU A 221 -12.03 -12.88 -7.08
C GLU A 221 -12.78 -11.54 -7.26
N ARG A 222 -12.07 -10.43 -7.37
CA ARG A 222 -12.62 -9.07 -7.51
C ARG A 222 -12.49 -8.50 -8.91
N MET A 223 -11.78 -9.20 -9.77
CA MET A 223 -11.69 -8.84 -11.19
C MET A 223 -12.94 -9.26 -11.94
N LYS A 224 -13.17 -8.58 -13.04
CA LYS A 224 -14.22 -8.94 -14.01
C LYS A 224 -13.58 -9.37 -15.32
N THR A 225 -14.08 -10.47 -15.87
CA THR A 225 -13.72 -10.91 -17.21
C THR A 225 -14.78 -10.39 -18.17
N VAL A 226 -14.34 -9.70 -19.20
CA VAL A 226 -15.19 -9.14 -20.25
C VAL A 226 -14.60 -9.44 -21.62
N THR A 227 -15.44 -9.67 -22.60
CA THR A 227 -15.02 -9.74 -24.00
C THR A 227 -15.34 -8.43 -24.69
N ILE A 228 -14.34 -7.82 -25.29
CA ILE A 228 -14.47 -6.55 -26.00
C ILE A 228 -14.10 -6.69 -27.45
N ARG A 229 -14.69 -5.87 -28.30
CA ARG A 229 -14.22 -5.64 -29.67
C ARG A 229 -13.57 -4.26 -29.72
N LEU A 230 -12.32 -4.22 -30.16
CA LEU A 230 -11.54 -3.00 -30.38
C LEU A 230 -11.45 -2.74 -31.89
N ASP A 231 -11.93 -1.58 -32.32
CA ASP A 231 -11.75 -1.11 -33.69
C ASP A 231 -10.27 -0.90 -34.00
N TYR A 232 -9.82 -1.25 -35.19
CA TYR A 232 -8.43 -1.05 -35.66
C TYR A 232 -7.97 0.43 -35.60
N LEU A 233 -8.89 1.36 -35.78
CA LEU A 233 -8.60 2.81 -35.63
C LEU A 233 -8.15 3.19 -34.21
N HIS A 234 -8.49 2.36 -33.22
CA HIS A 234 -8.13 2.56 -31.81
C HIS A 234 -6.99 1.67 -31.34
N SER A 235 -6.28 0.99 -32.26
CA SER A 235 -5.15 0.08 -31.96
C SER A 235 -4.00 0.73 -31.20
N GLN A 236 -3.85 2.06 -31.27
CA GLN A 236 -2.90 2.85 -30.47
C GLN A 236 -3.10 2.67 -28.95
N HIS A 237 -4.28 2.24 -28.51
CA HIS A 237 -4.62 2.03 -27.10
C HIS A 237 -4.34 0.60 -26.60
N LEU A 238 -3.87 -0.30 -27.47
CA LEU A 238 -3.51 -1.67 -27.08
C LEU A 238 -2.53 -1.71 -25.92
N ALA A 239 -1.53 -0.80 -25.90
CA ALA A 239 -0.56 -0.70 -24.81
C ALA A 239 -1.24 -0.46 -23.44
N ASN A 240 -2.26 0.38 -23.40
CA ASN A 240 -3.02 0.65 -22.18
C ASN A 240 -3.87 -0.55 -21.76
N ILE A 241 -4.44 -1.27 -22.73
CA ILE A 241 -5.19 -2.51 -22.45
C ILE A 241 -4.28 -3.54 -21.81
N TYR A 242 -3.09 -3.77 -22.37
CA TYR A 242 -2.10 -4.69 -21.80
C TYR A 242 -1.53 -4.23 -20.45
N GLU A 243 -1.46 -2.94 -20.20
CA GLU A 243 -1.00 -2.42 -18.90
C GLU A 243 -2.04 -2.56 -17.79
N TRP A 244 -3.34 -2.35 -18.13
CA TRP A 244 -4.42 -2.26 -17.13
C TRP A 244 -5.23 -3.54 -16.97
N SER A 245 -5.01 -4.52 -17.85
CA SER A 245 -5.76 -5.76 -17.89
C SER A 245 -4.86 -6.95 -18.16
N ARG A 246 -5.26 -8.12 -17.67
CA ARG A 246 -4.76 -9.39 -18.17
C ARG A 246 -5.55 -9.73 -19.43
N VAL A 247 -4.85 -9.93 -20.54
CA VAL A 247 -5.43 -10.36 -21.81
C VAL A 247 -5.42 -11.89 -21.82
N ASP A 248 -6.59 -12.50 -21.68
CA ASP A 248 -6.73 -13.95 -21.61
C ASP A 248 -6.82 -14.58 -23.02
N ASN A 249 -7.43 -13.85 -23.98
CA ASN A 249 -7.50 -14.25 -25.38
C ASN A 249 -7.51 -13.04 -26.30
N ILE A 250 -6.99 -13.19 -27.51
CA ILE A 250 -7.02 -12.20 -28.58
C ILE A 250 -7.26 -12.89 -29.92
N ASP A 251 -8.18 -12.34 -30.70
CA ASP A 251 -8.52 -12.81 -32.05
C ASP A 251 -8.66 -11.61 -33.00
N TYR A 252 -7.97 -11.68 -34.13
CA TYR A 252 -7.95 -10.63 -35.14
C TYR A 252 -8.98 -10.95 -36.24
N GLN A 253 -10.08 -10.19 -36.25
CA GLN A 253 -11.18 -10.35 -37.18
C GLN A 253 -11.21 -9.21 -38.20
N GLU A 254 -11.99 -9.36 -39.32
CA GLU A 254 -12.08 -8.31 -40.35
C GLU A 254 -12.60 -6.96 -39.78
N GLU A 255 -13.53 -7.02 -38.82
CA GLU A 255 -14.20 -5.84 -38.23
C GLU A 255 -13.48 -5.26 -37.01
N GLY A 256 -12.33 -5.82 -36.57
CA GLY A 256 -11.60 -5.37 -35.41
C GLY A 256 -10.96 -6.50 -34.63
N ILE A 257 -10.42 -6.17 -33.47
CA ILE A 257 -9.72 -7.11 -32.59
C ILE A 257 -10.68 -7.53 -31.47
N LEU A 258 -10.99 -8.82 -31.42
CA LEU A 258 -11.77 -9.40 -30.32
C LEU A 258 -10.82 -9.81 -29.20
N MET A 259 -11.05 -9.30 -27.98
CA MET A 259 -10.18 -9.55 -26.84
C MET A 259 -11.00 -9.95 -25.61
N THR A 260 -10.56 -11.00 -24.91
CA THR A 260 -11.07 -11.33 -23.57
C THR A 260 -10.11 -10.79 -22.52
N LEU A 261 -10.61 -9.91 -21.68
CA LEU A 261 -9.82 -9.15 -20.70
C LEU A 261 -10.32 -9.47 -19.29
N THR A 262 -9.39 -9.68 -18.37
CA THR A 262 -9.66 -9.75 -16.94
C THR A 262 -9.02 -8.56 -16.25
N THR A 263 -9.84 -7.72 -15.60
CA THR A 263 -9.38 -6.48 -14.98
C THR A 263 -10.28 -6.03 -13.83
N ILE A 264 -9.80 -5.07 -13.03
CA ILE A 264 -10.61 -4.45 -11.98
C ILE A 264 -11.67 -3.51 -12.57
N PRO A 265 -12.85 -3.37 -11.91
CA PRO A 265 -13.93 -2.52 -12.42
C PRO A 265 -13.50 -1.09 -12.77
N GLY A 266 -12.63 -0.49 -11.95
CA GLY A 266 -12.13 0.87 -12.18
C GLY A 266 -11.30 1.00 -13.46
N ASN A 267 -10.50 0.00 -13.83
CA ASN A 267 -9.74 0.00 -15.08
C ASN A 267 -10.67 -0.23 -16.28
N LEU A 268 -11.70 -1.07 -16.12
CA LEU A 268 -12.70 -1.30 -17.16
C LEU A 268 -13.46 -0.01 -17.52
N GLU A 269 -13.90 0.76 -16.51
CA GLU A 269 -14.55 2.06 -16.73
C GLU A 269 -13.64 3.06 -17.45
N ARG A 270 -12.34 3.07 -17.11
CA ARG A 270 -11.36 3.91 -17.80
C ARG A 270 -11.15 3.51 -19.24
N LEU A 271 -11.04 2.20 -19.51
CA LEU A 271 -10.96 1.69 -20.89
C LEU A 271 -12.16 2.12 -21.68
N ARG A 272 -13.40 1.99 -21.14
CA ARG A 272 -14.63 2.47 -21.78
C ARG A 272 -14.56 3.96 -22.11
N HIS A 273 -14.13 4.77 -21.14
CA HIS A 273 -14.03 6.22 -21.34
C HIS A 273 -12.97 6.61 -22.38
N GLN A 274 -11.81 5.93 -22.36
CA GLN A 274 -10.70 6.25 -23.27
C GLN A 274 -10.95 5.79 -24.71
N LEU A 275 -11.59 4.64 -24.89
CA LEU A 275 -11.86 4.04 -26.19
C LEU A 275 -13.18 4.53 -26.80
N GLY A 276 -14.09 5.07 -26.00
CA GLY A 276 -15.35 5.65 -26.45
C GLY A 276 -16.12 4.70 -27.37
N SER A 277 -16.43 5.14 -28.60
CA SER A 277 -17.13 4.35 -29.61
C SER A 277 -16.33 3.16 -30.15
N GLY A 278 -15.00 3.14 -29.97
CA GLY A 278 -14.13 2.03 -30.37
C GLY A 278 -14.16 0.83 -29.40
N PHE A 279 -14.93 0.93 -28.29
CA PHE A 279 -15.06 -0.09 -27.27
C PHE A 279 -16.48 -0.67 -27.33
N THR A 280 -16.63 -1.91 -27.74
CA THR A 280 -17.90 -2.63 -27.68
C THR A 280 -17.74 -3.84 -26.79
N GLU A 281 -18.51 -3.89 -25.70
CA GLU A 281 -18.56 -5.06 -24.81
C GLU A 281 -19.51 -6.09 -25.42
N MET A 282 -19.02 -7.30 -25.60
CA MET A 282 -19.79 -8.43 -26.10
C MET A 282 -20.37 -9.18 -24.90
N SER A 283 -21.68 -9.39 -24.89
CA SER A 283 -22.41 -10.14 -23.85
C SER A 283 -22.25 -11.63 -23.97
#